data_fe022e45aa980ddec7e0be49ab886da7
#
_entry.id   fe022e45aa980ddec7e0be49ab886da7
#
_cell.length_a   1.000
_cell.length_b   1.000
_cell.length_c   1.000
_cell.angle_alpha   90.00
_cell.angle_beta   90.00
_cell.angle_gamma   90.00
#
_symmetry.space_group_name_H-M   'P 1'
#
loop_
_entity.id
_entity.type
_entity.pdbx_description
1 polymer ?
#
loop_
_entity_poly.entity_id
_entity_poly.type
_entity_poly.pdbx_seq_one_letter_code
_entity_poly.pdbx_strand_id
1 'polypeptide(L)'
;MNVEGVLTLDNVDLQGRTVLFRVDVNSPIEPSSGELLDDGRLRAIVPTLHRIQSSRVVLLAHQSRPGKADFTSMRKHSERLSEIIGRSIDFIPDVCSDKAINEIEKMRDGDIVFLDNVRELEEEYGIKYDSNQETEITDIVTRLAKVSDVYVTDAFAAAHRRSPTLTGFTNHMPCIAGTLMEREISSLRLALRNPPRPYLAILGGAKCDDSVRVAENLISKGNVDIIAFVGVTGNLMLWVSGHDIGDRNKEFIRTSLNDFFQEAWNTAKRIHDNHPEMIFLPIDIAVDSDGERIQMTLHELPTENPIYDVGIETLKLLRPLVKDAACVLWNGPASYFELPDFAFGTIEILNMCTETEAMTIIGGGHTSALVNSRGVSDQVTHNSTGGGSTMSFLSGDPMPVIASLKDSFIRFETEISDLGTVSYTHLRAHETPEHRVFPRLLVKKKGGGGGGGGGG
;
A
#
# COMPACT_ATOMS: atom_id res chain seq x y z
N MET A 1 -14.65 -8.48 -5.38
CA MET A 1 -14.90 -8.45 -3.91
C MET A 1 -15.52 -7.10 -3.59
N ASN A 2 -16.48 -7.00 -2.69
CA ASN A 2 -17.07 -5.71 -2.35
C ASN A 2 -16.32 -5.14 -1.15
N VAL A 3 -15.59 -4.05 -1.33
CA VAL A 3 -14.96 -3.35 -0.21
C VAL A 3 -16.04 -2.51 0.46
N GLU A 4 -16.49 -2.95 1.63
CA GLU A 4 -17.54 -2.29 2.39
C GLU A 4 -17.24 -0.79 2.59
N GLY A 5 -18.19 0.06 2.16
CA GLY A 5 -18.10 1.50 2.28
C GLY A 5 -17.10 2.18 1.32
N VAL A 6 -16.78 1.58 0.17
CA VAL A 6 -15.96 2.17 -0.88
C VAL A 6 -16.54 1.82 -2.24
N LEU A 7 -16.67 2.82 -3.14
CA LEU A 7 -17.01 2.58 -4.54
C LEU A 7 -15.86 1.86 -5.25
N THR A 8 -16.20 0.85 -6.06
CA THR A 8 -15.25 0.11 -6.90
C THR A 8 -15.66 0.20 -8.36
N LEU A 9 -14.83 -0.26 -9.27
CA LEU A 9 -15.13 -0.30 -10.70
C LEU A 9 -16.36 -1.17 -11.06
N ASP A 10 -16.83 -2.01 -10.13
CA ASP A 10 -18.06 -2.80 -10.33
C ASP A 10 -19.34 -1.98 -10.11
N ASN A 11 -19.23 -0.85 -9.44
CA ASN A 11 -20.39 -0.02 -9.08
C ASN A 11 -20.75 1.02 -10.14
N VAL A 12 -19.82 1.36 -11.05
CA VAL A 12 -19.95 2.54 -11.92
C VAL A 12 -19.66 2.17 -13.38
N ASP A 13 -20.46 2.67 -14.31
CA ASP A 13 -20.16 2.59 -15.74
C ASP A 13 -19.32 3.80 -16.16
N LEU A 14 -18.10 3.52 -16.64
CA LEU A 14 -17.12 4.52 -17.04
C LEU A 14 -17.00 4.73 -18.54
N GLN A 15 -17.82 4.04 -19.35
CA GLN A 15 -17.77 4.19 -20.81
C GLN A 15 -18.05 5.63 -21.23
N GLY A 16 -17.18 6.20 -22.06
CA GLY A 16 -17.30 7.57 -22.55
C GLY A 16 -17.08 8.66 -21.48
N ARG A 17 -16.53 8.30 -20.32
CA ARG A 17 -16.19 9.25 -19.25
C ARG A 17 -14.73 9.68 -19.33
N THR A 18 -14.43 10.88 -18.86
CA THR A 18 -13.07 11.29 -18.59
C THR A 18 -12.69 10.86 -17.17
N VAL A 19 -11.83 9.87 -17.09
CA VAL A 19 -11.37 9.26 -15.84
C VAL A 19 -10.03 9.85 -15.45
N LEU A 20 -10.00 10.55 -14.33
CA LEU A 20 -8.77 11.01 -13.69
C LEU A 20 -8.21 9.85 -12.86
N PHE A 21 -7.13 9.24 -13.31
CA PHE A 21 -6.58 8.03 -12.70
C PHE A 21 -5.27 8.29 -11.96
N ARG A 22 -5.34 8.33 -10.63
CA ARG A 22 -4.18 8.52 -9.75
C ARG A 22 -3.51 7.20 -9.43
N VAL A 23 -2.25 7.08 -9.83
CA VAL A 23 -1.45 5.87 -9.66
C VAL A 23 -0.18 6.14 -8.84
N ASP A 24 0.36 5.11 -8.19
CA ASP A 24 1.71 5.14 -7.62
C ASP A 24 2.63 4.27 -8.46
N VAL A 25 3.39 4.91 -9.30
CA VAL A 25 4.39 4.30 -10.18
C VAL A 25 5.81 4.78 -9.85
N ASN A 26 5.99 5.31 -8.62
CA ASN A 26 7.28 5.75 -8.11
C ASN A 26 8.25 4.56 -8.03
N SER A 27 9.08 4.43 -9.04
CA SER A 27 9.98 3.30 -9.27
C SER A 27 11.45 3.67 -9.02
N PRO A 28 12.32 2.72 -8.68
CA PRO A 28 13.76 2.95 -8.74
C PRO A 28 14.17 3.33 -10.16
N ILE A 29 14.95 4.39 -10.29
CA ILE A 29 15.48 4.85 -11.56
C ILE A 29 16.99 5.01 -11.50
N GLU A 30 17.66 4.91 -12.66
CA GLU A 30 19.05 5.31 -12.81
C GLU A 30 19.10 6.85 -12.91
N PRO A 31 19.70 7.56 -11.93
CA PRO A 31 19.63 9.03 -11.90
C PRO A 31 20.26 9.72 -13.10
N SER A 32 21.26 9.09 -13.73
CA SER A 32 21.99 9.69 -14.85
C SER A 32 21.23 9.63 -16.16
N SER A 33 20.41 8.60 -16.38
CA SER A 33 19.67 8.35 -17.62
C SER A 33 18.15 8.56 -17.47
N GLY A 34 17.65 8.52 -16.24
CA GLY A 34 16.21 8.48 -15.94
C GLY A 34 15.53 7.16 -16.30
N GLU A 35 16.30 6.11 -16.65
CA GLU A 35 15.75 4.80 -16.99
C GLU A 35 15.22 4.09 -15.76
N LEU A 36 14.06 3.43 -15.92
CA LEU A 36 13.42 2.63 -14.86
C LEU A 36 14.21 1.34 -14.63
N LEU A 37 14.64 1.11 -13.41
CA LEU A 37 15.30 -0.13 -12.98
C LEU A 37 14.31 -1.24 -12.63
N ASP A 38 13.05 -0.88 -12.35
CA ASP A 38 11.95 -1.80 -12.06
C ASP A 38 10.63 -1.24 -12.59
N ASP A 39 9.83 -2.08 -13.24
CA ASP A 39 8.52 -1.73 -13.80
C ASP A 39 7.34 -2.39 -13.08
N GLY A 40 7.59 -3.07 -11.96
CA GLY A 40 6.57 -3.80 -11.21
C GLY A 40 5.37 -2.94 -10.80
N ARG A 41 5.59 -1.68 -10.44
CA ARG A 41 4.49 -0.74 -10.11
C ARG A 41 3.67 -0.33 -11.33
N LEU A 42 4.30 -0.18 -12.49
CA LEU A 42 3.58 0.07 -13.76
C LEU A 42 2.71 -1.14 -14.13
N ARG A 43 3.23 -2.35 -13.96
CA ARG A 43 2.45 -3.59 -14.21
C ARG A 43 1.28 -3.74 -13.25
N ALA A 44 1.43 -3.31 -12.00
CA ALA A 44 0.41 -3.43 -10.97
C ALA A 44 -0.88 -2.64 -11.29
N ILE A 45 -0.81 -1.55 -12.06
CA ILE A 45 -1.97 -0.73 -12.45
C ILE A 45 -2.66 -1.19 -13.74
N VAL A 46 -2.03 -2.11 -14.50
CA VAL A 46 -2.56 -2.59 -15.80
C VAL A 46 -3.95 -3.21 -15.68
N PRO A 47 -4.28 -4.02 -14.65
CA PRO A 47 -5.64 -4.55 -14.50
C PRO A 47 -6.72 -3.46 -14.42
N THR A 48 -6.44 -2.34 -13.76
CA THR A 48 -7.36 -1.19 -13.73
C THR A 48 -7.47 -0.53 -15.11
N LEU A 49 -6.35 -0.28 -15.78
CA LEU A 49 -6.35 0.29 -17.14
C LEU A 49 -7.16 -0.53 -18.12
N HIS A 50 -7.08 -1.87 -18.08
CA HIS A 50 -7.90 -2.75 -18.92
C HIS A 50 -9.40 -2.59 -18.64
N ARG A 51 -9.79 -2.36 -17.38
CA ARG A 51 -11.19 -2.20 -17.01
C ARG A 51 -11.79 -0.85 -17.43
N ILE A 52 -10.96 0.19 -17.56
CA ILE A 52 -11.38 1.55 -17.95
C ILE A 52 -10.98 1.89 -19.39
N GLN A 53 -10.65 0.90 -20.22
CA GLN A 53 -10.08 1.10 -21.56
C GLN A 53 -11.03 1.78 -22.56
N SER A 54 -12.33 1.82 -22.32
CA SER A 54 -13.34 2.52 -23.12
C SER A 54 -13.57 3.97 -22.66
N SER A 55 -12.84 4.43 -21.67
CA SER A 55 -12.86 5.79 -21.14
C SER A 55 -11.76 6.65 -21.76
N ARG A 56 -11.84 7.95 -21.59
CA ARG A 56 -10.69 8.87 -21.73
C ARG A 56 -9.94 8.87 -20.42
N VAL A 57 -8.69 8.41 -20.41
CA VAL A 57 -7.92 8.20 -19.19
C VAL A 57 -6.82 9.25 -19.05
N VAL A 58 -6.87 10.02 -17.97
CA VAL A 58 -5.86 11.00 -17.59
C VAL A 58 -5.08 10.46 -16.40
N LEU A 59 -3.82 10.04 -16.63
CA LEU A 59 -2.95 9.49 -15.62
C LEU A 59 -2.27 10.61 -14.81
N LEU A 60 -2.37 10.51 -13.48
CA LEU A 60 -1.67 11.33 -12.51
C LEU A 60 -0.71 10.48 -11.70
N ALA A 61 0.56 10.86 -11.64
CA ALA A 61 1.55 10.16 -10.85
C ALA A 61 2.65 11.08 -10.31
N HIS A 62 3.50 10.53 -9.46
CA HIS A 62 4.70 11.19 -8.99
C HIS A 62 5.90 10.26 -9.09
N GLN A 63 7.07 10.84 -9.28
CA GLN A 63 8.36 10.19 -9.13
C GLN A 63 9.20 10.96 -8.12
N SER A 64 9.60 10.30 -7.04
CA SER A 64 10.45 10.82 -5.97
C SER A 64 9.93 12.12 -5.32
N ARG A 65 10.80 13.07 -5.02
CA ARG A 65 10.48 14.38 -4.43
C ARG A 65 11.52 15.41 -4.83
N PRO A 66 11.15 16.70 -4.93
CA PRO A 66 12.06 17.79 -5.26
C PRO A 66 13.35 17.75 -4.44
N GLY A 67 14.47 17.96 -5.10
CA GLY A 67 15.81 17.94 -4.51
C GLY A 67 16.46 16.57 -4.35
N LYS A 68 15.81 15.48 -4.75
CA LYS A 68 16.40 14.14 -4.82
C LYS A 68 16.94 13.85 -6.22
N ALA A 69 17.99 13.02 -6.30
CA ALA A 69 18.64 12.69 -7.57
C ALA A 69 17.75 11.90 -8.54
N ASP A 70 16.75 11.19 -8.00
CA ASP A 70 15.75 10.41 -8.72
C ASP A 70 14.44 11.17 -8.99
N PHE A 71 14.39 12.49 -8.70
CA PHE A 71 13.26 13.33 -9.05
C PHE A 71 13.32 13.70 -10.54
N THR A 72 12.32 13.27 -11.32
CA THR A 72 12.32 13.44 -12.76
C THR A 72 10.89 13.55 -13.31
N SER A 73 10.81 13.92 -14.60
CA SER A 73 9.58 13.88 -15.40
C SER A 73 9.02 12.46 -15.51
N MET A 74 7.71 12.36 -15.70
CA MET A 74 6.99 11.09 -15.90
C MET A 74 7.12 10.54 -17.33
N ARG A 75 7.89 11.16 -18.22
CA ARG A 75 8.01 10.75 -19.62
C ARG A 75 8.44 9.29 -19.78
N LYS A 76 9.51 8.87 -19.08
CA LYS A 76 9.99 7.48 -19.13
C LYS A 76 8.97 6.46 -18.61
N HIS A 77 8.21 6.86 -17.60
CA HIS A 77 7.11 6.02 -17.08
C HIS A 77 5.99 5.88 -18.13
N SER A 78 5.65 6.97 -18.83
CA SER A 78 4.66 6.96 -19.91
C SER A 78 5.10 6.06 -21.08
N GLU A 79 6.35 6.20 -21.53
CA GLU A 79 6.95 5.38 -22.59
C GLU A 79 6.92 3.89 -22.19
N ARG A 80 7.39 3.56 -20.99
CA ARG A 80 7.42 2.18 -20.50
C ARG A 80 6.02 1.58 -20.32
N LEU A 81 5.07 2.35 -19.79
CA LEU A 81 3.69 1.90 -19.64
C LEU A 81 3.03 1.64 -21.01
N SER A 82 3.28 2.50 -21.99
CA SER A 82 2.83 2.31 -23.37
C SER A 82 3.31 0.99 -23.97
N GLU A 83 4.59 0.65 -23.75
CA GLU A 83 5.15 -0.65 -24.16
C GLU A 83 4.44 -1.83 -23.45
N ILE A 84 4.24 -1.74 -22.13
CA ILE A 84 3.63 -2.80 -21.32
C ILE A 84 2.21 -3.10 -21.77
N ILE A 85 1.40 -2.07 -22.04
CA ILE A 85 0.00 -2.24 -22.44
C ILE A 85 -0.20 -2.41 -23.95
N GLY A 86 0.86 -2.18 -24.76
CA GLY A 86 0.80 -2.27 -26.22
C GLY A 86 -0.10 -1.22 -26.87
N ARG A 87 -0.30 -0.05 -26.23
CA ARG A 87 -1.16 1.06 -26.69
C ARG A 87 -0.44 2.38 -26.54
N SER A 88 -0.75 3.32 -27.43
CA SER A 88 -0.21 4.69 -27.34
C SER A 88 -0.69 5.39 -26.07
N ILE A 89 0.22 6.11 -25.44
CA ILE A 89 -0.04 7.04 -24.32
C ILE A 89 0.55 8.38 -24.72
N ASP A 90 -0.27 9.41 -24.76
CA ASP A 90 0.18 10.76 -25.06
C ASP A 90 0.75 11.42 -23.80
N PHE A 91 2.02 11.77 -23.80
CA PHE A 91 2.67 12.43 -22.67
C PHE A 91 2.52 13.95 -22.80
N ILE A 92 1.95 14.58 -21.76
CA ILE A 92 1.85 16.02 -21.64
C ILE A 92 2.90 16.49 -20.61
N PRO A 93 3.93 17.28 -21.02
CA PRO A 93 4.98 17.78 -20.12
C PRO A 93 4.45 18.96 -19.27
N ASP A 94 3.39 18.72 -18.56
CA ASP A 94 2.64 19.69 -17.76
C ASP A 94 1.61 18.94 -16.90
N VAL A 95 1.13 19.55 -15.82
CA VAL A 95 0.18 18.93 -14.91
C VAL A 95 -1.23 19.51 -15.07
N CYS A 96 -1.40 20.84 -15.01
CA CYS A 96 -2.73 21.43 -14.99
C CYS A 96 -2.81 22.83 -15.61
N SER A 97 -1.85 23.27 -16.44
CA SER A 97 -1.96 24.55 -17.13
C SER A 97 -3.10 24.53 -18.17
N ASP A 98 -3.41 25.71 -18.75
CA ASP A 98 -4.42 25.80 -19.81
C ASP A 98 -4.09 24.90 -21.00
N LYS A 99 -2.80 24.67 -21.27
CA LYS A 99 -2.37 23.76 -22.32
C LYS A 99 -2.75 22.32 -21.99
N ALA A 100 -2.46 21.85 -20.78
CA ALA A 100 -2.83 20.50 -20.34
C ALA A 100 -4.36 20.31 -20.37
N ILE A 101 -5.12 21.26 -19.83
CA ILE A 101 -6.58 21.24 -19.84
C ILE A 101 -7.13 21.16 -21.27
N ASN A 102 -6.64 21.98 -22.20
CA ASN A 102 -7.07 21.96 -23.60
C ASN A 102 -6.75 20.63 -24.30
N GLU A 103 -5.64 19.95 -23.98
CA GLU A 103 -5.33 18.63 -24.54
C GLU A 103 -6.25 17.55 -23.98
N ILE A 104 -6.59 17.61 -22.68
CA ILE A 104 -7.56 16.69 -22.07
C ILE A 104 -8.96 16.85 -22.72
N GLU A 105 -9.40 18.07 -22.99
CA GLU A 105 -10.71 18.34 -23.61
C GLU A 105 -10.84 17.78 -25.03
N LYS A 106 -9.71 17.60 -25.74
CA LYS A 106 -9.67 17.05 -27.11
C LYS A 106 -9.67 15.51 -27.16
N MET A 107 -9.50 14.84 -26.02
CA MET A 107 -9.42 13.38 -25.96
C MET A 107 -10.69 12.71 -26.49
N ARG A 108 -10.50 11.56 -27.12
CA ARG A 108 -11.57 10.67 -27.60
C ARG A 108 -11.65 9.44 -26.71
N ASP A 109 -12.76 8.76 -26.74
CA ASP A 109 -12.94 7.53 -26.02
C ASP A 109 -11.86 6.51 -26.39
N GLY A 110 -11.21 5.98 -25.35
CA GLY A 110 -10.06 5.10 -25.49
C GLY A 110 -8.70 5.79 -25.47
N ASP A 111 -8.60 7.11 -25.58
CA ASP A 111 -7.33 7.81 -25.47
C ASP A 111 -6.79 7.77 -24.04
N ILE A 112 -5.47 7.71 -23.91
CA ILE A 112 -4.76 7.76 -22.64
C ILE A 112 -3.74 8.90 -22.70
N VAL A 113 -3.82 9.79 -21.72
CA VAL A 113 -2.88 10.88 -21.50
C VAL A 113 -2.14 10.65 -20.19
N PHE A 114 -0.84 10.90 -20.15
CA PHE A 114 -0.05 10.89 -18.93
C PHE A 114 0.48 12.32 -18.68
N LEU A 115 0.05 12.93 -17.59
CA LEU A 115 0.52 14.24 -17.14
C LEU A 115 1.90 14.12 -16.48
N ASP A 116 2.64 15.21 -16.41
CA ASP A 116 3.96 15.19 -15.78
C ASP A 116 3.87 15.03 -14.25
N ASN A 117 5.02 15.00 -13.61
CA ASN A 117 5.19 14.73 -12.19
C ASN A 117 4.41 15.75 -11.34
N VAL A 118 3.32 15.30 -10.68
CA VAL A 118 2.47 16.19 -9.88
C VAL A 118 3.23 16.92 -8.76
N ARG A 119 4.37 16.38 -8.32
CA ARG A 119 5.23 16.99 -7.30
C ARG A 119 6.10 18.14 -7.79
N GLU A 120 6.00 18.52 -9.08
CA GLU A 120 6.52 19.80 -9.57
C GLU A 120 5.72 20.98 -9.00
N LEU A 121 4.47 20.75 -8.60
CA LEU A 121 3.61 21.76 -8.00
C LEU A 121 3.84 21.82 -6.50
N GLU A 122 4.06 23.04 -5.98
CA GLU A 122 4.27 23.30 -4.55
C GLU A 122 3.08 22.83 -3.71
N GLU A 123 1.86 23.02 -4.19
CA GLU A 123 0.63 22.58 -3.52
C GLU A 123 0.53 21.04 -3.37
N GLU A 124 1.16 20.24 -4.25
CA GLU A 124 1.14 18.79 -4.11
C GLU A 124 2.17 18.26 -3.10
N TYR A 125 3.31 18.96 -2.93
CA TYR A 125 4.40 18.44 -2.10
C TYR A 125 4.91 19.41 -1.03
N GLY A 126 4.94 20.72 -1.28
CA GLY A 126 5.53 21.72 -0.39
C GLY A 126 4.61 22.14 0.77
N ILE A 127 3.30 21.93 0.63
CA ILE A 127 2.30 22.34 1.61
C ILE A 127 1.84 21.11 2.42
N LYS A 128 1.71 21.30 3.74
CA LYS A 128 1.11 20.32 4.64
C LYS A 128 -0.36 20.69 4.89
N TYR A 129 -1.25 19.75 4.60
CA TYR A 129 -2.69 19.91 4.81
C TYR A 129 -3.16 19.19 6.06
N ASP A 130 -4.00 19.81 6.85
CA ASP A 130 -4.56 19.23 8.08
C ASP A 130 -5.90 18.52 7.82
N SER A 131 -6.62 18.91 6.76
CA SER A 131 -7.91 18.31 6.37
C SER A 131 -7.98 17.99 4.87
N ASN A 132 -8.91 17.11 4.47
CA ASN A 132 -9.18 16.85 3.06
C ASN A 132 -9.85 18.06 2.39
N GLN A 133 -10.65 18.84 3.12
CA GLN A 133 -11.28 20.06 2.61
C GLN A 133 -10.27 21.10 2.11
N GLU A 134 -9.12 21.21 2.75
CA GLU A 134 -8.05 22.12 2.29
C GLU A 134 -7.45 21.67 0.95
N THR A 135 -7.40 20.36 0.68
CA THR A 135 -6.90 19.84 -0.60
C THR A 135 -7.89 20.07 -1.74
N GLU A 136 -9.16 20.16 -1.47
CA GLU A 136 -10.24 20.31 -2.48
C GLU A 136 -10.26 21.66 -3.19
N ILE A 137 -9.75 22.70 -2.55
CA ILE A 137 -9.77 24.07 -3.07
C ILE A 137 -8.47 24.48 -3.77
N THR A 138 -7.52 23.57 -3.91
CA THR A 138 -6.25 23.82 -4.59
C THR A 138 -6.46 24.01 -6.09
N ASP A 139 -5.54 24.73 -6.74
CA ASP A 139 -5.66 25.04 -8.18
C ASP A 139 -5.63 23.78 -9.03
N ILE A 140 -4.74 22.82 -8.73
CA ILE A 140 -4.66 21.54 -9.46
C ILE A 140 -5.99 20.78 -9.39
N VAL A 141 -6.62 20.71 -8.23
CA VAL A 141 -7.89 19.97 -8.05
C VAL A 141 -9.02 20.68 -8.79
N THR A 142 -9.17 21.98 -8.59
CA THR A 142 -10.26 22.75 -9.21
C THR A 142 -10.17 22.81 -10.73
N ARG A 143 -8.96 22.82 -11.28
CA ARG A 143 -8.74 22.81 -12.75
C ARG A 143 -9.00 21.44 -13.35
N LEU A 144 -8.44 20.37 -12.80
CA LEU A 144 -8.63 19.01 -13.31
C LEU A 144 -10.07 18.53 -13.13
N ALA A 145 -10.75 18.92 -12.05
CA ALA A 145 -12.14 18.59 -11.82
C ALA A 145 -13.10 19.15 -12.89
N LYS A 146 -12.75 20.28 -13.52
CA LYS A 146 -13.59 20.86 -14.60
C LYS A 146 -13.64 20.02 -15.87
N VAL A 147 -12.61 19.21 -16.11
CA VAL A 147 -12.44 18.42 -17.35
C VAL A 147 -12.51 16.92 -17.12
N SER A 148 -12.87 16.49 -15.91
CA SER A 148 -12.95 15.09 -15.54
C SER A 148 -14.32 14.75 -14.96
N ASP A 149 -14.77 13.52 -15.19
CA ASP A 149 -16.08 13.05 -14.72
C ASP A 149 -15.97 12.19 -13.46
N VAL A 150 -14.88 11.44 -13.31
CA VAL A 150 -14.69 10.45 -12.25
C VAL A 150 -13.21 10.40 -11.86
N TYR A 151 -12.96 10.27 -10.57
CA TYR A 151 -11.63 9.99 -10.04
C TYR A 151 -11.49 8.51 -9.69
N VAL A 152 -10.44 7.86 -10.20
CA VAL A 152 -10.05 6.49 -9.84
C VAL A 152 -8.68 6.52 -9.20
N THR A 153 -8.44 5.71 -8.18
CA THR A 153 -7.11 5.63 -7.57
C THR A 153 -6.65 4.20 -7.32
N ASP A 154 -5.39 3.94 -7.70
CA ASP A 154 -4.61 2.77 -7.33
C ASP A 154 -3.37 3.15 -6.51
N ALA A 155 -3.28 4.39 -6.03
CA ALA A 155 -2.12 4.90 -5.30
C ALA A 155 -2.11 4.45 -3.84
N PHE A 156 -2.23 3.14 -3.57
CA PHE A 156 -2.26 2.61 -2.21
C PHE A 156 -0.95 2.90 -1.45
N ALA A 157 0.22 2.85 -2.09
CA ALA A 157 1.49 3.15 -1.43
C ALA A 157 1.60 4.60 -0.93
N ALA A 158 0.75 5.51 -1.43
CA ALA A 158 0.62 6.88 -0.97
C ALA A 158 -0.63 7.13 -0.09
N ALA A 159 -1.42 6.11 0.22
CA ALA A 159 -2.74 6.26 0.85
C ALA A 159 -2.71 6.82 2.28
N HIS A 160 -1.55 6.75 2.95
CA HIS A 160 -1.30 7.34 4.27
C HIS A 160 -1.03 8.87 4.21
N ARG A 161 -0.94 9.44 3.01
CA ARG A 161 -0.62 10.86 2.80
C ARG A 161 -1.85 11.65 2.42
N ARG A 162 -1.84 12.93 2.81
CA ARG A 162 -2.82 13.92 2.37
C ARG A 162 -2.14 14.89 1.43
N SER A 163 -2.59 14.89 0.17
CA SER A 163 -2.18 15.87 -0.84
C SER A 163 -3.31 16.09 -1.85
N PRO A 164 -3.30 17.19 -2.60
CA PRO A 164 -4.36 17.54 -3.54
C PRO A 164 -4.76 16.41 -4.47
N THR A 165 -3.79 15.80 -5.17
CA THR A 165 -4.12 14.74 -6.14
C THR A 165 -4.54 13.40 -5.51
N LEU A 166 -4.37 13.23 -4.19
CA LEU A 166 -4.74 12.02 -3.47
C LEU A 166 -6.12 12.12 -2.79
N THR A 167 -6.48 13.28 -2.25
CA THR A 167 -7.66 13.44 -1.39
C THR A 167 -8.61 14.55 -1.80
N GLY A 168 -8.24 15.40 -2.78
CA GLY A 168 -8.96 16.65 -3.07
C GLY A 168 -10.20 16.52 -3.97
N PHE A 169 -10.50 15.34 -4.54
CA PHE A 169 -11.58 15.24 -5.54
C PHE A 169 -12.95 14.83 -4.98
N THR A 170 -13.04 14.51 -3.69
CA THR A 170 -14.23 13.91 -3.06
C THR A 170 -15.51 14.74 -3.21
N ASN A 171 -15.39 16.08 -3.13
CA ASN A 171 -16.55 16.97 -3.32
C ASN A 171 -16.80 17.40 -4.77
N HIS A 172 -15.88 17.06 -5.66
CA HIS A 172 -15.99 17.44 -7.07
C HIS A 172 -16.56 16.33 -7.96
N MET A 173 -16.28 15.07 -7.63
CA MET A 173 -16.65 13.93 -8.45
C MET A 173 -16.64 12.61 -7.66
N PRO A 174 -17.31 11.54 -8.11
CA PRO A 174 -17.18 10.23 -7.51
C PRO A 174 -15.73 9.74 -7.50
N CYS A 175 -15.28 9.31 -6.32
CA CYS A 175 -13.97 8.74 -6.11
C CYS A 175 -14.08 7.23 -5.93
N ILE A 176 -13.36 6.48 -6.76
CA ILE A 176 -13.50 5.04 -6.92
C ILE A 176 -12.15 4.36 -6.65
N ALA A 177 -12.17 3.26 -5.93
CA ALA A 177 -11.01 2.39 -5.81
C ALA A 177 -10.78 1.63 -7.14
N GLY A 178 -9.58 1.74 -7.69
CA GLY A 178 -9.15 0.88 -8.78
C GLY A 178 -8.93 -0.57 -8.30
N THR A 179 -8.61 -1.47 -9.20
CA THR A 179 -8.46 -2.91 -8.91
C THR A 179 -7.34 -3.17 -7.89
N LEU A 180 -6.22 -2.43 -7.99
CA LEU A 180 -5.11 -2.56 -7.04
C LEU A 180 -5.52 -2.04 -5.66
N MET A 181 -6.12 -0.86 -5.58
CA MET A 181 -6.59 -0.26 -4.32
C MET A 181 -7.62 -1.17 -3.63
N GLU A 182 -8.58 -1.71 -4.39
CA GLU A 182 -9.59 -2.65 -3.89
C GLU A 182 -8.94 -3.91 -3.30
N ARG A 183 -7.97 -4.49 -4.02
CA ARG A 183 -7.24 -5.69 -3.58
C ARG A 183 -6.45 -5.44 -2.30
N GLU A 184 -5.72 -4.32 -2.23
CA GLU A 184 -4.95 -3.93 -1.05
C GLU A 184 -5.85 -3.76 0.18
N ILE A 185 -6.92 -2.96 0.05
CA ILE A 185 -7.84 -2.73 1.17
C ILE A 185 -8.51 -4.03 1.62
N SER A 186 -8.96 -4.88 0.68
CA SER A 186 -9.65 -6.13 0.98
C SER A 186 -8.75 -7.10 1.74
N SER A 187 -7.50 -7.30 1.25
CA SER A 187 -6.56 -8.25 1.83
C SER A 187 -6.09 -7.81 3.22
N LEU A 188 -5.76 -6.53 3.39
CA LEU A 188 -5.31 -6.02 4.68
C LEU A 188 -6.45 -5.92 5.71
N ARG A 189 -7.69 -5.62 5.28
CA ARG A 189 -8.85 -5.68 6.15
C ARG A 189 -9.11 -7.09 6.69
N LEU A 190 -8.90 -8.10 5.86
CA LEU A 190 -9.07 -9.50 6.28
C LEU A 190 -8.09 -9.84 7.42
N ALA A 191 -6.83 -9.36 7.33
CA ALA A 191 -5.86 -9.51 8.42
C ALA A 191 -6.24 -8.76 9.72
N LEU A 192 -7.08 -7.71 9.63
CA LEU A 192 -7.50 -6.90 10.78
C LEU A 192 -8.91 -7.18 11.28
N ARG A 193 -9.73 -7.95 10.51
CA ARG A 193 -11.13 -8.23 10.85
C ARG A 193 -11.44 -9.69 10.57
N ASN A 194 -11.54 -10.49 11.61
CA ASN A 194 -11.88 -11.91 11.54
C ASN A 194 -10.95 -12.73 10.61
N PRO A 195 -9.61 -12.65 10.80
CA PRO A 195 -8.68 -13.49 10.06
C PRO A 195 -8.94 -14.98 10.35
N PRO A 196 -8.64 -15.87 9.40
CA PRO A 196 -8.60 -17.30 9.69
C PRO A 196 -7.64 -17.60 10.83
N ARG A 197 -7.99 -18.59 11.70
CA ARG A 197 -7.17 -18.96 12.86
C ARG A 197 -6.68 -20.41 12.75
N PRO A 198 -5.48 -20.75 13.25
CA PRO A 198 -4.54 -19.89 13.98
C PRO A 198 -3.94 -18.77 13.11
N TYR A 199 -3.74 -17.58 13.69
CA TYR A 199 -3.14 -16.42 13.00
C TYR A 199 -1.76 -16.11 13.57
N LEU A 200 -0.74 -16.23 12.71
CA LEU A 200 0.65 -15.92 13.00
C LEU A 200 1.04 -14.61 12.31
N ALA A 201 1.55 -13.65 13.08
CA ALA A 201 2.22 -12.46 12.53
C ALA A 201 3.74 -12.62 12.70
N ILE A 202 4.51 -12.46 11.61
CA ILE A 202 5.98 -12.44 11.61
C ILE A 202 6.39 -10.99 11.34
N LEU A 203 6.96 -10.32 12.34
CA LEU A 203 7.29 -8.91 12.30
C LEU A 203 8.81 -8.71 12.46
N GLY A 204 9.43 -8.12 11.43
CA GLY A 204 10.87 -7.93 11.35
C GLY A 204 11.29 -6.58 10.78
N GLY A 205 12.52 -6.55 10.28
CA GLY A 205 13.11 -5.35 9.68
C GLY A 205 13.64 -4.34 10.70
N ALA A 206 14.20 -3.23 10.18
CA ALA A 206 14.83 -2.19 10.98
C ALA A 206 13.89 -1.11 11.51
N LYS A 207 12.68 -1.01 10.97
CA LYS A 207 11.64 -0.08 11.45
C LYS A 207 10.88 -0.70 12.62
N CYS A 208 11.56 -0.81 13.76
CA CYS A 208 11.01 -1.47 14.93
C CYS A 208 9.77 -0.76 15.50
N ASP A 209 9.72 0.58 15.41
CA ASP A 209 8.60 1.42 15.83
C ASP A 209 7.31 1.03 15.09
N ASP A 210 7.37 0.92 13.77
CA ASP A 210 6.23 0.47 12.97
C ASP A 210 5.81 -0.96 13.34
N SER A 211 6.78 -1.88 13.48
CA SER A 211 6.51 -3.29 13.78
C SER A 211 5.87 -3.51 15.15
N VAL A 212 6.34 -2.81 16.20
CA VAL A 212 5.73 -2.93 17.54
C VAL A 212 4.35 -2.26 17.60
N ARG A 213 4.09 -1.18 16.85
CA ARG A 213 2.75 -0.58 16.73
C ARG A 213 1.77 -1.52 16.02
N VAL A 214 2.20 -2.21 14.96
CA VAL A 214 1.39 -3.26 14.31
C VAL A 214 1.06 -4.37 15.31
N ALA A 215 2.06 -4.87 16.04
CA ALA A 215 1.86 -5.90 17.06
C ALA A 215 0.82 -5.46 18.11
N GLU A 216 0.97 -4.27 18.67
CA GLU A 216 0.04 -3.72 19.68
C GLU A 216 -1.39 -3.60 19.12
N ASN A 217 -1.55 -3.15 17.86
CA ASN A 217 -2.87 -3.05 17.22
C ASN A 217 -3.50 -4.43 16.98
N LEU A 218 -2.72 -5.42 16.52
CA LEU A 218 -3.23 -6.79 16.34
C LEU A 218 -3.67 -7.44 17.65
N ILE A 219 -2.88 -7.27 18.72
CA ILE A 219 -3.21 -7.75 20.07
C ILE A 219 -4.47 -7.05 20.59
N SER A 220 -4.54 -5.73 20.52
CA SER A 220 -5.67 -4.94 21.03
C SER A 220 -7.01 -5.30 20.37
N LYS A 221 -6.97 -5.75 19.13
CA LYS A 221 -8.15 -6.23 18.38
C LYS A 221 -8.48 -7.71 18.65
N GLY A 222 -7.64 -8.42 19.39
CA GLY A 222 -7.80 -9.86 19.65
C GLY A 222 -7.73 -10.72 18.38
N ASN A 223 -7.04 -10.26 17.34
CA ASN A 223 -7.04 -10.90 16.03
C ASN A 223 -5.86 -11.83 15.77
N VAL A 224 -4.80 -11.77 16.57
CA VAL A 224 -3.59 -12.57 16.40
C VAL A 224 -3.46 -13.61 17.51
N ASP A 225 -2.93 -14.79 17.19
CA ASP A 225 -2.66 -15.85 18.17
C ASP A 225 -1.19 -15.85 18.60
N ILE A 226 -0.26 -15.66 17.64
CA ILE A 226 1.18 -15.61 17.91
C ILE A 226 1.81 -14.49 17.08
N ILE A 227 2.73 -13.76 17.69
CA ILE A 227 3.59 -12.77 17.02
C ILE A 227 5.04 -13.23 17.15
N ALA A 228 5.65 -13.58 16.02
CA ALA A 228 7.07 -13.88 15.92
C ALA A 228 7.84 -12.61 15.57
N PHE A 229 8.68 -12.15 16.47
CA PHE A 229 9.57 -11.03 16.24
C PHE A 229 10.92 -11.53 15.72
N VAL A 230 11.33 -10.98 14.58
CA VAL A 230 12.55 -11.37 13.87
C VAL A 230 13.36 -10.15 13.43
N GLY A 231 14.57 -10.36 12.93
CA GLY A 231 15.45 -9.27 12.49
C GLY A 231 15.73 -8.24 13.58
N VAL A 232 15.88 -6.97 13.21
CA VAL A 232 16.19 -5.92 14.18
C VAL A 232 15.07 -5.73 15.22
N THR A 233 13.82 -5.91 14.80
CA THR A 233 12.67 -5.90 15.75
C THR A 233 12.78 -7.05 16.76
N GLY A 234 13.20 -8.25 16.32
CA GLY A 234 13.51 -9.37 17.22
C GLY A 234 14.63 -9.04 18.21
N ASN A 235 15.69 -8.36 17.74
CA ASN A 235 16.79 -7.90 18.61
C ASN A 235 16.31 -6.87 19.65
N LEU A 236 15.42 -5.94 19.27
CA LEU A 236 14.78 -5.03 20.22
C LEU A 236 13.99 -5.79 21.29
N MET A 237 13.21 -6.79 20.89
CA MET A 237 12.39 -7.59 21.81
C MET A 237 13.26 -8.47 22.73
N LEU A 238 14.37 -9.04 22.24
CA LEU A 238 15.36 -9.74 23.08
C LEU A 238 15.95 -8.81 24.13
N TRP A 239 16.28 -7.57 23.75
CA TRP A 239 16.80 -6.59 24.70
C TRP A 239 15.73 -6.20 25.73
N VAL A 240 14.51 -5.98 25.34
CA VAL A 240 13.38 -5.69 26.24
C VAL A 240 13.10 -6.84 27.21
N SER A 241 13.26 -8.10 26.76
CA SER A 241 13.08 -9.31 27.58
C SER A 241 14.22 -9.57 28.57
N GLY A 242 15.25 -8.71 28.57
CA GLY A 242 16.35 -8.78 29.55
C GLY A 242 17.66 -9.38 29.03
N HIS A 243 17.74 -9.77 27.75
CA HIS A 243 19.00 -10.21 27.15
C HIS A 243 19.88 -9.02 26.83
N ASP A 244 21.15 -9.08 27.24
CA ASP A 244 22.14 -8.09 26.85
C ASP A 244 22.68 -8.39 25.44
N ILE A 245 22.18 -7.68 24.44
CA ILE A 245 22.56 -7.90 23.03
C ILE A 245 23.88 -7.25 22.63
N GLY A 246 24.62 -6.62 23.58
CA GLY A 246 25.86 -5.89 23.35
C GLY A 246 25.64 -4.44 22.89
N ASP A 247 26.63 -3.59 23.20
CA ASP A 247 26.47 -2.14 23.03
C ASP A 247 26.34 -1.73 21.56
N ARG A 248 27.05 -2.40 20.65
CA ARG A 248 26.96 -2.14 19.20
C ARG A 248 25.54 -2.34 18.66
N ASN A 249 24.87 -3.42 19.05
CA ASN A 249 23.52 -3.74 18.58
C ASN A 249 22.48 -2.81 19.21
N LYS A 250 22.64 -2.45 20.50
CA LYS A 250 21.78 -1.46 21.16
C LYS A 250 21.89 -0.08 20.52
N GLU A 251 23.12 0.35 20.20
CA GLU A 251 23.35 1.65 19.56
C GLU A 251 22.80 1.70 18.14
N PHE A 252 22.92 0.61 17.39
CA PHE A 252 22.29 0.50 16.06
C PHE A 252 20.76 0.69 16.15
N ILE A 253 20.10 0.05 17.12
CA ILE A 253 18.66 0.20 17.33
C ILE A 253 18.30 1.63 17.72
N ARG A 254 19.03 2.25 18.66
CA ARG A 254 18.80 3.65 19.06
C ARG A 254 18.95 4.61 17.89
N THR A 255 20.02 4.48 17.12
CA THR A 255 20.29 5.35 15.98
C THR A 255 19.25 5.17 14.86
N SER A 256 18.85 3.92 14.58
CA SER A 256 17.83 3.63 13.57
C SER A 256 16.46 4.20 13.91
N LEU A 257 16.08 4.20 15.19
CA LEU A 257 14.81 4.71 15.68
C LEU A 257 14.83 6.21 16.01
N ASN A 258 16.02 6.75 16.33
CA ASN A 258 16.21 8.16 16.68
C ASN A 258 15.15 8.66 17.69
N ASP A 259 14.38 9.68 17.35
CA ASP A 259 13.34 10.27 18.21
C ASP A 259 12.21 9.29 18.60
N PHE A 260 12.00 8.23 17.84
CA PHE A 260 10.98 7.20 18.10
C PHE A 260 11.44 6.09 19.05
N PHE A 261 12.71 6.07 19.45
CA PHE A 261 13.25 4.98 20.27
C PHE A 261 12.47 4.76 21.56
N GLN A 262 12.23 5.84 22.32
CA GLN A 262 11.56 5.72 23.63
C GLN A 262 10.12 5.19 23.50
N GLU A 263 9.41 5.61 22.48
CA GLU A 263 8.04 5.14 22.21
C GLU A 263 8.05 3.66 21.80
N ALA A 264 8.93 3.27 20.87
CA ALA A 264 9.08 1.89 20.43
C ALA A 264 9.48 0.97 21.59
N TRP A 265 10.43 1.40 22.43
CA TRP A 265 10.85 0.67 23.64
C TRP A 265 9.68 0.45 24.60
N ASN A 266 8.93 1.51 24.91
CA ASN A 266 7.80 1.43 25.85
C ASN A 266 6.70 0.53 25.30
N THR A 267 6.42 0.59 23.99
CA THR A 267 5.44 -0.28 23.33
C THR A 267 5.90 -1.75 23.36
N ALA A 268 7.15 -2.02 22.98
CA ALA A 268 7.75 -3.35 23.05
C ALA A 268 7.67 -3.93 24.47
N LYS A 269 7.96 -3.10 25.49
CA LYS A 269 7.90 -3.50 26.89
C LYS A 269 6.47 -3.82 27.33
N ARG A 270 5.49 -2.99 26.95
CA ARG A 270 4.06 -3.29 27.26
C ARG A 270 3.61 -4.61 26.66
N ILE A 271 4.00 -4.87 25.40
CA ILE A 271 3.68 -6.14 24.72
C ILE A 271 4.30 -7.31 25.47
N HIS A 272 5.59 -7.23 25.79
CA HIS A 272 6.31 -8.28 26.49
C HIS A 272 5.74 -8.57 27.88
N ASP A 273 5.46 -7.52 28.66
CA ASP A 273 5.03 -7.67 30.06
C ASP A 273 3.58 -8.14 30.17
N ASN A 274 2.70 -7.77 29.22
CA ASN A 274 1.26 -8.06 29.31
C ASN A 274 0.82 -9.27 28.49
N HIS A 275 1.59 -9.69 27.48
CA HIS A 275 1.20 -10.75 26.53
C HIS A 275 2.36 -11.72 26.21
N PRO A 276 3.12 -12.20 27.22
CA PRO A 276 4.27 -13.07 26.98
C PRO A 276 3.90 -14.38 26.27
N GLU A 277 2.68 -14.88 26.48
CA GLU A 277 2.17 -16.11 25.86
C GLU A 277 1.91 -15.98 24.35
N MET A 278 1.76 -14.77 23.85
CA MET A 278 1.55 -14.50 22.40
C MET A 278 2.85 -14.23 21.66
N ILE A 279 4.00 -14.17 22.35
CA ILE A 279 5.27 -13.75 21.78
C ILE A 279 6.14 -14.94 21.48
N PHE A 280 6.64 -15.02 20.23
CA PHE A 280 7.72 -15.90 19.84
C PHE A 280 8.97 -15.04 19.59
N LEU A 281 10.05 -15.29 20.34
CA LEU A 281 11.34 -14.64 20.20
C LEU A 281 12.38 -15.61 19.64
N PRO A 282 13.44 -15.11 18.97
CA PRO A 282 14.56 -15.92 18.59
C PRO A 282 15.19 -16.60 19.82
N ILE A 283 15.57 -17.87 19.67
CA ILE A 283 16.30 -18.62 20.70
C ILE A 283 17.79 -18.74 20.39
N ASP A 284 18.16 -18.38 19.16
CA ASP A 284 19.52 -18.29 18.65
C ASP A 284 19.60 -17.23 17.57
N ILE A 285 20.79 -16.74 17.33
CA ILE A 285 21.09 -15.64 16.41
C ILE A 285 22.28 -15.99 15.53
N ALA A 286 22.48 -15.23 14.46
CA ALA A 286 23.69 -15.27 13.68
C ALA A 286 24.32 -13.88 13.60
N VAL A 287 25.61 -13.81 13.93
CA VAL A 287 26.40 -12.58 13.96
C VAL A 287 27.45 -12.57 12.85
N ASP A 288 27.85 -11.38 12.46
CA ASP A 288 28.98 -11.16 11.56
C ASP A 288 30.25 -11.00 12.41
N SER A 289 31.16 -11.97 12.31
CA SER A 289 32.51 -11.92 12.90
C SER A 289 33.51 -11.84 11.78
N ASP A 290 34.00 -10.62 11.52
CA ASP A 290 35.00 -10.33 10.49
C ASP A 290 34.65 -10.86 9.08
N GLY A 291 33.35 -10.81 8.69
CA GLY A 291 32.85 -11.28 7.42
C GLY A 291 32.37 -12.73 7.42
N GLU A 292 32.52 -13.44 8.55
CA GLU A 292 32.04 -14.81 8.70
C GLU A 292 30.74 -14.85 9.50
N ARG A 293 29.76 -15.65 9.01
CA ARG A 293 28.50 -15.90 9.72
C ARG A 293 28.72 -16.91 10.85
N ILE A 294 28.62 -16.45 12.08
CA ILE A 294 28.73 -17.28 13.28
C ILE A 294 27.37 -17.45 13.94
N GLN A 295 26.97 -18.69 14.15
CA GLN A 295 25.78 -19.05 14.91
C GLN A 295 26.06 -18.93 16.41
N MET A 296 25.16 -18.27 17.16
CA MET A 296 25.28 -18.07 18.61
C MET A 296 23.96 -18.41 19.31
N THR A 297 24.05 -19.05 20.45
CA THR A 297 22.90 -19.19 21.38
C THR A 297 22.77 -17.91 22.22
N LEU A 298 21.59 -17.67 22.81
CA LEU A 298 21.37 -16.50 23.66
C LEU A 298 22.20 -16.54 24.95
N HIS A 299 22.71 -17.70 25.36
CA HIS A 299 23.60 -17.83 26.53
C HIS A 299 25.01 -17.26 26.27
N GLU A 300 25.38 -17.09 25.01
CA GLU A 300 26.68 -16.53 24.62
C GLU A 300 26.64 -14.99 24.50
N LEU A 301 25.48 -14.38 24.74
CA LEU A 301 25.35 -12.92 24.84
C LEU A 301 25.99 -12.39 26.13
N PRO A 302 26.51 -11.15 26.18
CA PRO A 302 26.49 -10.13 25.14
C PRO A 302 27.49 -10.37 24.02
N THR A 303 27.26 -9.77 22.85
CA THR A 303 28.20 -9.78 21.72
C THR A 303 28.44 -8.38 21.17
N GLU A 304 29.72 -8.10 20.81
CA GLU A 304 30.09 -6.88 20.08
C GLU A 304 29.97 -7.03 18.56
N ASN A 305 29.73 -8.26 18.08
CA ASN A 305 29.49 -8.51 16.68
C ASN A 305 28.06 -8.12 16.31
N PRO A 306 27.81 -7.57 15.11
CA PRO A 306 26.47 -7.20 14.70
C PRO A 306 25.62 -8.45 14.49
N ILE A 307 24.40 -8.44 15.01
CA ILE A 307 23.40 -9.50 14.81
C ILE A 307 22.70 -9.26 13.48
N TYR A 308 23.00 -10.10 12.47
CA TYR A 308 22.50 -9.91 11.11
C TYR A 308 21.44 -10.92 10.69
N ASP A 309 21.24 -12.00 11.43
CA ASP A 309 20.21 -12.99 11.11
C ASP A 309 19.67 -13.67 12.37
N VAL A 310 18.52 -14.31 12.22
CA VAL A 310 18.04 -15.29 13.22
C VAL A 310 18.81 -16.61 13.05
N GLY A 311 18.86 -17.39 14.13
CA GLY A 311 19.54 -18.68 14.08
C GLY A 311 18.69 -19.81 13.49
N ILE A 312 19.34 -20.94 13.22
CA ILE A 312 18.71 -22.11 12.59
C ILE A 312 17.69 -22.77 13.53
N GLU A 313 17.97 -22.80 14.83
CA GLU A 313 17.05 -23.42 15.79
C GLU A 313 15.77 -22.57 15.94
N THR A 314 15.87 -21.25 15.86
CA THR A 314 14.72 -20.34 15.77
C THR A 314 13.84 -20.68 14.57
N LEU A 315 14.44 -20.87 13.39
CA LEU A 315 13.69 -21.21 12.17
C LEU A 315 13.03 -22.59 12.25
N LYS A 316 13.71 -23.58 12.89
CA LYS A 316 13.10 -24.90 13.13
C LYS A 316 11.86 -24.84 13.98
N LEU A 317 11.84 -23.96 15.00
CA LEU A 317 10.67 -23.76 15.84
C LEU A 317 9.59 -22.90 15.17
N LEU A 318 9.97 -21.97 14.28
CA LEU A 318 9.01 -21.14 13.54
C LEU A 318 8.27 -21.94 12.44
N ARG A 319 8.93 -22.91 11.80
CA ARG A 319 8.38 -23.69 10.68
C ARG A 319 7.04 -24.38 11.03
N PRO A 320 6.89 -25.12 12.15
CA PRO A 320 5.60 -25.71 12.50
C PRO A 320 4.53 -24.63 12.75
N LEU A 321 4.86 -23.48 13.34
CA LEU A 321 3.90 -22.39 13.56
C LEU A 321 3.35 -21.85 12.22
N VAL A 322 4.21 -21.68 11.21
CA VAL A 322 3.78 -21.25 9.86
C VAL A 322 2.94 -22.35 9.20
N LYS A 323 3.35 -23.60 9.33
CA LYS A 323 2.63 -24.75 8.73
C LYS A 323 1.23 -24.94 9.30
N ASP A 324 1.08 -24.76 10.59
CA ASP A 324 -0.20 -24.98 11.30
C ASP A 324 -1.10 -23.75 11.31
N ALA A 325 -0.59 -22.59 10.86
CA ALA A 325 -1.37 -21.36 10.73
C ALA A 325 -2.42 -21.46 9.62
N ALA A 326 -3.56 -20.83 9.82
CA ALA A 326 -4.56 -20.58 8.78
C ALA A 326 -4.39 -19.18 8.14
N CYS A 327 -3.71 -18.26 8.85
CA CYS A 327 -3.33 -16.95 8.35
C CYS A 327 -1.90 -16.61 8.78
N VAL A 328 -1.09 -16.13 7.85
CA VAL A 328 0.27 -15.62 8.09
C VAL A 328 0.37 -14.20 7.56
N LEU A 329 0.67 -13.26 8.44
CA LEU A 329 1.12 -11.91 8.07
C LEU A 329 2.64 -11.87 8.23
N TRP A 330 3.37 -11.59 7.16
CA TRP A 330 4.81 -11.37 7.25
C TRP A 330 5.18 -9.96 6.79
N ASN A 331 5.82 -9.20 7.68
CA ASN A 331 6.27 -7.84 7.38
C ASN A 331 7.70 -7.58 7.88
N GLY A 332 8.58 -7.24 6.97
CA GLY A 332 9.98 -6.96 7.24
C GLY A 332 10.89 -8.20 7.31
N PRO A 333 12.14 -8.08 6.84
CA PRO A 333 13.08 -9.20 6.77
C PRO A 333 13.52 -9.67 8.17
N ALA A 334 13.87 -10.96 8.25
CA ALA A 334 14.43 -11.56 9.46
C ALA A 334 15.95 -11.35 9.58
N SER A 335 16.58 -10.86 8.52
CA SER A 335 18.04 -10.80 8.40
C SER A 335 18.48 -9.63 7.53
N TYR A 336 19.80 -9.36 7.53
CA TYR A 336 20.44 -8.49 6.55
C TYR A 336 20.67 -9.26 5.25
N PHE A 337 19.56 -9.58 4.57
CA PHE A 337 19.51 -10.51 3.44
C PHE A 337 20.19 -9.98 2.16
N GLU A 338 20.55 -8.72 2.12
CA GLU A 338 21.38 -8.11 1.07
C GLU A 338 22.79 -8.65 1.07
N LEU A 339 23.26 -9.18 2.22
CA LEU A 339 24.50 -9.95 2.34
C LEU A 339 24.19 -11.44 2.17
N PRO A 340 24.75 -12.12 1.13
CA PRO A 340 24.40 -13.51 0.82
C PRO A 340 24.54 -14.49 2.00
N ASP A 341 25.57 -14.33 2.84
CA ASP A 341 25.83 -15.19 3.98
C ASP A 341 24.79 -15.03 5.11
N PHE A 342 24.09 -13.90 5.13
CA PHE A 342 23.03 -13.58 6.12
C PHE A 342 21.63 -13.60 5.54
N ALA A 343 21.46 -14.04 4.29
CA ALA A 343 20.14 -14.08 3.65
C ALA A 343 19.25 -15.25 4.14
N PHE A 344 19.83 -16.21 4.86
CA PHE A 344 19.20 -17.51 5.15
C PHE A 344 17.87 -17.37 5.89
N GLY A 345 17.80 -16.63 6.99
CA GLY A 345 16.57 -16.49 7.77
C GLY A 345 15.41 -15.90 6.98
N THR A 346 15.67 -14.86 6.22
CA THR A 346 14.65 -14.20 5.39
C THR A 346 14.18 -15.10 4.25
N ILE A 347 15.09 -15.82 3.59
CA ILE A 347 14.76 -16.76 2.50
C ILE A 347 13.97 -17.95 3.04
N GLU A 348 14.35 -18.51 4.20
CA GLU A 348 13.60 -19.63 4.80
C GLU A 348 12.17 -19.23 5.20
N ILE A 349 11.97 -18.02 5.73
CA ILE A 349 10.61 -17.53 6.00
C ILE A 349 9.82 -17.37 4.69
N LEU A 350 10.46 -16.88 3.62
CA LEU A 350 9.80 -16.83 2.31
C LEU A 350 9.37 -18.23 1.84
N ASN A 351 10.28 -19.23 1.93
CA ASN A 351 9.98 -20.60 1.57
C ASN A 351 8.81 -21.13 2.41
N MET A 352 8.81 -20.92 3.72
CA MET A 352 7.69 -21.30 4.59
C MET A 352 6.37 -20.67 4.15
N CYS A 353 6.38 -19.39 3.77
CA CYS A 353 5.17 -18.67 3.32
C CYS A 353 4.68 -19.14 1.95
N THR A 354 5.55 -19.64 1.08
CA THR A 354 5.16 -20.16 -0.24
C THR A 354 4.75 -21.64 -0.20
N GLU A 355 5.18 -22.39 0.82
CA GLU A 355 4.87 -23.81 0.98
C GLU A 355 3.60 -24.07 1.81
N THR A 356 3.10 -23.09 2.54
CA THR A 356 1.93 -23.24 3.43
C THR A 356 0.61 -23.11 2.68
N GLU A 357 -0.43 -23.83 3.14
CA GLU A 357 -1.82 -23.65 2.71
C GLU A 357 -2.51 -22.44 3.39
N ALA A 358 -1.83 -21.76 4.30
CA ALA A 358 -2.35 -20.60 4.99
C ALA A 358 -2.64 -19.43 4.02
N MET A 359 -3.58 -18.57 4.40
CA MET A 359 -3.71 -17.26 3.78
C MET A 359 -2.46 -16.43 4.12
N THR A 360 -1.61 -16.17 3.13
CA THR A 360 -0.36 -15.42 3.32
C THR A 360 -0.49 -13.98 2.83
N ILE A 361 -0.20 -13.03 3.72
CA ILE A 361 -0.16 -11.60 3.42
C ILE A 361 1.26 -11.11 3.68
N ILE A 362 1.94 -10.62 2.65
CA ILE A 362 3.30 -10.11 2.75
C ILE A 362 3.28 -8.60 2.60
N GLY A 363 3.85 -7.91 3.58
CA GLY A 363 4.00 -6.46 3.62
C GLY A 363 5.46 -6.03 3.74
N GLY A 364 5.68 -4.72 3.68
CA GLY A 364 7.02 -4.13 3.74
C GLY A 364 7.74 -4.11 2.40
N GLY A 365 8.41 -2.98 2.11
CA GLY A 365 9.05 -2.77 0.80
C GLY A 365 10.12 -3.81 0.46
N HIS A 366 10.99 -4.17 1.42
CA HIS A 366 12.06 -5.13 1.20
C HIS A 366 11.54 -6.56 1.02
N THR A 367 10.61 -7.01 1.86
CA THR A 367 10.00 -8.35 1.76
C THR A 367 9.18 -8.49 0.48
N SER A 368 8.38 -7.49 0.12
CA SER A 368 7.61 -7.49 -1.12
C SER A 368 8.51 -7.50 -2.36
N ALA A 369 9.61 -6.74 -2.36
CA ALA A 369 10.60 -6.74 -3.43
C ALA A 369 11.29 -8.11 -3.56
N LEU A 370 11.59 -8.78 -2.43
CA LEU A 370 12.16 -10.12 -2.44
C LEU A 370 11.21 -11.15 -3.08
N VAL A 371 9.92 -11.12 -2.72
CA VAL A 371 8.88 -11.97 -3.33
C VAL A 371 8.85 -11.79 -4.85
N ASN A 372 8.85 -10.53 -5.31
CA ASN A 372 8.83 -10.20 -6.74
C ASN A 372 10.10 -10.67 -7.45
N SER A 373 11.29 -10.42 -6.87
CA SER A 373 12.58 -10.79 -7.46
C SER A 373 12.78 -12.30 -7.58
N ARG A 374 12.14 -13.07 -6.69
CA ARG A 374 12.14 -14.54 -6.73
C ARG A 374 11.05 -15.11 -7.64
N GLY A 375 10.15 -14.29 -8.18
CA GLY A 375 9.08 -14.73 -9.08
C GLY A 375 8.04 -15.63 -8.40
N VAL A 376 7.81 -15.46 -7.09
CA VAL A 376 6.89 -16.33 -6.31
C VAL A 376 5.65 -15.55 -5.82
N SER A 377 5.32 -14.43 -6.45
CA SER A 377 4.17 -13.59 -6.06
C SER A 377 2.82 -14.29 -6.21
N ASP A 378 2.72 -15.27 -7.08
CA ASP A 378 1.54 -16.13 -7.33
C ASP A 378 1.40 -17.27 -6.30
N GLN A 379 2.45 -17.53 -5.51
CA GLN A 379 2.47 -18.56 -4.46
C GLN A 379 2.05 -18.00 -3.10
N VAL A 380 1.76 -16.71 -3.00
CA VAL A 380 1.25 -16.07 -1.80
C VAL A 380 -0.12 -15.44 -2.07
N THR A 381 -0.98 -15.38 -1.05
CA THR A 381 -2.33 -14.86 -1.23
C THR A 381 -2.33 -13.37 -1.59
N HIS A 382 -1.46 -12.58 -0.94
CA HIS A 382 -1.31 -11.16 -1.22
C HIS A 382 0.12 -10.69 -0.94
N ASN A 383 0.77 -10.14 -1.98
CA ASN A 383 2.02 -9.41 -1.86
C ASN A 383 1.71 -7.91 -1.99
N SER A 384 1.74 -7.18 -0.86
CA SER A 384 1.35 -5.77 -0.83
C SER A 384 2.38 -4.88 -1.50
N THR A 385 1.90 -3.97 -2.34
CA THR A 385 2.71 -2.92 -2.97
C THR A 385 2.82 -1.66 -2.10
N GLY A 386 2.14 -1.63 -0.96
CA GLY A 386 1.90 -0.43 -0.16
C GLY A 386 3.09 0.07 0.65
N GLY A 387 4.08 -0.78 0.96
CA GLY A 387 5.23 -0.37 1.75
C GLY A 387 4.84 0.28 3.09
N GLY A 388 5.15 1.58 3.26
CA GLY A 388 4.78 2.34 4.46
C GLY A 388 3.28 2.43 4.70
N SER A 389 2.47 2.54 3.64
CA SER A 389 0.99 2.55 3.78
C SER A 389 0.44 1.25 4.33
N THR A 390 1.06 0.11 4.01
CA THR A 390 0.69 -1.19 4.59
C THR A 390 0.90 -1.18 6.10
N MET A 391 2.04 -0.66 6.56
CA MET A 391 2.34 -0.52 7.98
C MET A 391 1.34 0.41 8.67
N SER A 392 1.12 1.61 8.13
CA SER A 392 0.12 2.55 8.67
C SER A 392 -1.27 1.94 8.76
N PHE A 393 -1.69 1.19 7.71
CA PHE A 393 -2.98 0.50 7.72
C PHE A 393 -3.06 -0.57 8.82
N LEU A 394 -2.02 -1.40 8.96
CA LEU A 394 -1.95 -2.47 9.96
C LEU A 394 -1.80 -1.93 11.39
N SER A 395 -1.13 -0.79 11.58
CA SER A 395 -1.03 -0.08 12.87
C SER A 395 -2.34 0.61 13.27
N GLY A 396 -3.29 0.76 12.33
CA GLY A 396 -4.53 1.48 12.57
C GLY A 396 -4.39 3.00 12.46
N ASP A 397 -3.32 3.48 11.87
CA ASP A 397 -3.11 4.91 11.63
C ASP A 397 -4.15 5.47 10.65
N PRO A 398 -4.39 6.78 10.66
CA PRO A 398 -5.25 7.44 9.68
C PRO A 398 -4.79 7.18 8.24
N MET A 399 -5.74 6.83 7.38
CA MET A 399 -5.53 6.60 5.95
C MET A 399 -6.36 7.61 5.14
N PRO A 400 -5.85 8.81 4.89
CA PRO A 400 -6.64 9.92 4.30
C PRO A 400 -7.28 9.56 2.96
N VAL A 401 -6.59 8.81 2.08
CA VAL A 401 -7.16 8.38 0.79
C VAL A 401 -8.32 7.41 0.99
N ILE A 402 -8.21 6.47 1.93
CA ILE A 402 -9.30 5.53 2.21
C ILE A 402 -10.48 6.27 2.86
N ALA A 403 -10.22 7.28 3.70
CA ALA A 403 -11.26 8.15 4.25
C ALA A 403 -11.99 8.88 3.11
N SER A 404 -11.27 9.50 2.17
CA SER A 404 -11.87 10.15 0.99
C SER A 404 -12.73 9.20 0.14
N LEU A 405 -12.27 7.96 -0.07
CA LEU A 405 -13.05 6.96 -0.78
C LEU A 405 -14.35 6.58 -0.05
N LYS A 406 -14.31 6.50 1.30
CA LYS A 406 -15.50 6.25 2.12
C LYS A 406 -16.47 7.43 2.12
N ASP A 407 -15.96 8.65 2.22
CA ASP A 407 -16.78 9.87 2.16
C ASP A 407 -17.49 9.97 0.80
N SER A 408 -16.76 9.65 -0.28
CA SER A 408 -17.33 9.56 -1.63
C SER A 408 -18.41 8.48 -1.73
N PHE A 409 -18.20 7.30 -1.14
CA PHE A 409 -19.21 6.24 -1.10
C PHE A 409 -20.50 6.72 -0.41
N ILE A 410 -20.38 7.29 0.78
CA ILE A 410 -21.54 7.81 1.54
C ILE A 410 -22.31 8.85 0.72
N ARG A 411 -21.58 9.79 0.12
CA ARG A 411 -22.17 10.88 -0.67
C ARG A 411 -22.93 10.36 -1.88
N PHE A 412 -22.29 9.51 -2.70
CA PHE A 412 -22.85 9.11 -3.99
C PHE A 412 -23.76 7.90 -3.90
N GLU A 413 -23.57 7.00 -2.92
CA GLU A 413 -24.52 5.90 -2.71
C GLU A 413 -25.87 6.40 -2.17
N THR A 414 -25.87 7.40 -1.29
CA THR A 414 -27.09 8.03 -0.76
C THR A 414 -27.83 8.78 -1.88
N GLU A 415 -27.14 9.57 -2.68
CA GLU A 415 -27.72 10.26 -3.83
C GLU A 415 -28.32 9.29 -4.86
N ILE A 416 -27.72 8.11 -5.03
CA ILE A 416 -28.20 7.06 -5.94
C ILE A 416 -29.39 6.31 -5.34
N SER A 417 -29.40 6.03 -4.04
CA SER A 417 -30.51 5.35 -3.36
C SER A 417 -31.73 6.25 -3.20
N ASP A 418 -31.55 7.53 -2.98
CA ASP A 418 -32.68 8.50 -2.87
C ASP A 418 -33.27 8.84 -4.24
N LEU A 419 -32.51 8.71 -5.32
CA LEU A 419 -32.97 8.96 -6.69
C LEU A 419 -33.71 7.78 -7.32
N GLY A 420 -33.88 6.65 -6.63
CA GLY A 420 -34.69 5.47 -6.96
C GLY A 420 -35.39 5.48 -8.30
N THR A 421 -34.71 5.31 -9.41
CA THR A 421 -35.22 5.35 -10.81
C THR A 421 -35.45 6.73 -11.42
N VAL A 422 -35.01 7.84 -10.86
CA VAL A 422 -35.18 9.17 -11.46
C VAL A 422 -33.97 9.55 -12.30
N SER A 423 -34.22 9.88 -13.54
CA SER A 423 -33.24 10.38 -14.51
C SER A 423 -32.54 11.62 -13.96
N TYR A 424 -31.21 11.65 -14.00
CA TYR A 424 -30.31 12.77 -13.64
C TYR A 424 -30.62 14.14 -14.27
N THR A 425 -31.69 14.25 -15.03
CA THR A 425 -32.14 15.50 -15.66
C THR A 425 -32.67 16.55 -14.67
N HIS A 426 -33.01 16.18 -13.44
CA HIS A 426 -33.55 17.10 -12.44
C HIS A 426 -32.54 17.77 -11.50
N LEU A 427 -31.31 17.26 -11.38
CA LEU A 427 -30.25 17.87 -10.56
C LEU A 427 -29.72 19.21 -11.15
N ARG A 428 -30.03 19.51 -12.41
CA ARG A 428 -29.61 20.78 -13.05
C ARG A 428 -30.45 22.01 -12.66
N ALA A 429 -31.53 21.87 -11.91
CA ALA A 429 -32.44 22.98 -11.66
C ALA A 429 -32.04 23.91 -10.50
N HIS A 430 -31.05 23.54 -9.69
CA HIS A 430 -30.63 24.32 -8.50
C HIS A 430 -29.15 24.69 -8.43
N GLU A 431 -28.38 24.46 -9.49
CA GLU A 431 -26.96 24.80 -9.47
C GLU A 431 -26.64 26.01 -10.33
N THR A 432 -25.78 26.88 -9.76
CA THR A 432 -25.24 28.05 -10.46
C THR A 432 -24.33 27.60 -11.63
N PRO A 433 -24.12 28.43 -12.66
CA PRO A 433 -23.39 28.05 -13.90
C PRO A 433 -21.95 27.59 -13.69
N GLU A 434 -21.44 27.64 -12.46
CA GLU A 434 -20.04 27.40 -12.11
C GLU A 434 -19.74 25.97 -11.67
N HIS A 435 -20.78 25.13 -11.43
CA HIS A 435 -20.57 23.74 -11.05
C HIS A 435 -20.97 22.79 -12.20
N ARG A 436 -20.01 22.12 -12.81
CA ARG A 436 -20.27 20.98 -13.68
C ARG A 436 -20.79 19.82 -12.83
N VAL A 437 -22.10 19.66 -12.81
CA VAL A 437 -22.74 18.45 -12.28
C VAL A 437 -22.60 17.35 -13.31
N PHE A 438 -22.27 16.18 -12.82
CA PHE A 438 -22.04 14.98 -13.60
C PHE A 438 -23.15 14.67 -14.58
N PRO A 439 -22.88 14.58 -15.89
CA PRO A 439 -23.83 13.97 -16.79
C PRO A 439 -23.76 12.44 -16.65
N ARG A 440 -24.74 11.86 -15.96
CA ARG A 440 -25.13 10.45 -15.97
C ARG A 440 -24.07 9.42 -15.58
N LEU A 441 -23.92 9.13 -14.30
CA LEU A 441 -23.39 7.88 -13.78
C LEU A 441 -24.49 6.81 -13.80
N LEU A 442 -24.36 5.80 -14.67
CA LEU A 442 -25.22 4.62 -14.62
C LEU A 442 -24.61 3.62 -13.62
N VAL A 443 -25.22 3.47 -12.47
CA VAL A 443 -24.86 2.41 -11.53
C VAL A 443 -25.33 1.07 -12.08
N LYS A 444 -24.41 0.13 -12.24
CA LYS A 444 -24.75 -1.26 -12.55
C LYS A 444 -25.52 -1.88 -11.38
N LYS A 445 -26.82 -2.11 -11.54
CA LYS A 445 -27.56 -2.99 -10.63
C LYS A 445 -26.95 -4.39 -10.68
N LYS A 446 -26.55 -4.93 -9.55
CA LYS A 446 -26.35 -6.38 -9.43
C LYS A 446 -27.69 -7.05 -9.73
N GLY A 447 -27.78 -7.75 -10.85
CA GLY A 447 -28.90 -8.63 -11.16
C GLY A 447 -28.92 -9.76 -10.13
N GLY A 448 -29.83 -9.70 -9.18
CA GLY A 448 -30.20 -10.85 -8.36
C GLY A 448 -30.86 -11.87 -9.26
N GLY A 449 -30.19 -12.98 -9.57
CA GLY A 449 -30.81 -14.12 -10.25
C GLY A 449 -31.81 -14.77 -9.30
N GLY A 450 -33.08 -14.37 -9.41
CA GLY A 450 -34.21 -15.09 -8.83
C GLY A 450 -34.53 -16.28 -9.72
N GLY A 451 -34.16 -17.49 -9.35
CA GLY A 451 -34.61 -18.72 -9.95
C GLY A 451 -36.11 -18.92 -9.62
N GLY A 452 -36.96 -18.70 -10.60
CA GLY A 452 -38.37 -19.10 -10.55
C GLY A 452 -38.49 -20.52 -11.10
N GLY A 453 -38.69 -21.50 -10.25
CA GLY A 453 -39.18 -22.82 -10.63
C GLY A 453 -40.63 -22.70 -11.03
N GLY A 454 -41.00 -23.19 -12.23
CA GLY A 454 -42.36 -23.41 -12.68
C GLY A 454 -42.51 -24.87 -13.07
N GLY A 455 -43.31 -25.61 -12.33
CA GLY A 455 -43.71 -26.96 -12.66
C GLY A 455 -44.80 -26.97 -13.76
N GLY A 456 -44.85 -28.04 -14.45
CA GLY A 456 -45.86 -28.43 -15.42
C GLY A 456 -45.40 -29.71 -16.11
#